data_4d4e8e73dd632bf6d0a3097553c1cbc5
#
_entry.id   4d4e8e73dd632bf6d0a3097553c1cbc5
#
_cell.length_a   1.000
_cell.length_b   1.000
_cell.length_c   1.000
_cell.angle_alpha   90.00
_cell.angle_beta   90.00
_cell.angle_gamma   90.00
#
_symmetry.space_group_name_H-M   'P 1'
#
loop_
_entity.id
_entity.type
_entity.pdbx_description
1 polymer ?
#
loop_
_entity_poly.entity_id
_entity_poly.type
_entity_poly.pdbx_seq_one_letter_code
_entity_poly.pdbx_strand_id
1 'polypeptide(L)'
;MKIVKIIAIIALVGFVGIQFIPTERNQSDTVPESDFMLVNNVPETIQKKLQVSCYDCHSNNTQYPWYNKIQPVAWFLEDHIKEGKAELNFNEWDSLSSRRKASKLRSIIKQIENGEMPLDSYTLIHKEAAFSEEEAKEVINFMTQLKDNL
;
A
#
# COMPACT_ATOMS: atom_id res chain seq x y z
N MET A 1 -18.53 19.25 35.98
CA MET A 1 -18.38 17.78 36.06
C MET A 1 -19.51 17.01 35.31
N LYS A 2 -20.81 17.36 35.46
CA LYS A 2 -21.93 16.65 34.79
C LYS A 2 -21.86 16.74 33.25
N ILE A 3 -21.61 17.94 32.68
CA ILE A 3 -21.52 18.16 31.23
C ILE A 3 -20.41 17.33 30.58
N VAL A 4 -19.23 17.28 31.19
CA VAL A 4 -18.10 16.47 30.67
C VAL A 4 -18.45 14.98 30.63
N LYS A 5 -19.15 14.47 31.66
CA LYS A 5 -19.64 13.08 31.68
C LYS A 5 -20.64 12.81 30.55
N ILE A 6 -21.57 13.73 30.29
CA ILE A 6 -22.55 13.60 29.22
C ILE A 6 -21.83 13.56 27.84
N ILE A 7 -20.90 14.48 27.60
CA ILE A 7 -20.12 14.50 26.35
C ILE A 7 -19.35 13.20 26.18
N ALA A 8 -18.69 12.70 27.25
CA ALA A 8 -17.96 11.45 27.19
C ALA A 8 -18.86 10.24 26.87
N ILE A 9 -20.06 10.20 27.42
CA ILE A 9 -21.03 9.14 27.15
C ILE A 9 -21.50 9.21 25.69
N ILE A 10 -21.81 10.41 25.20
CA ILE A 10 -22.22 10.59 23.79
C ILE A 10 -21.09 10.15 22.84
N ALA A 11 -19.85 10.56 23.12
CA ALA A 11 -18.69 10.17 22.33
C ALA A 11 -18.47 8.63 22.35
N LEU A 12 -18.63 8.00 23.51
CA LEU A 12 -18.51 6.55 23.65
C LEU A 12 -19.63 5.83 22.85
N VAL A 13 -20.86 6.27 22.96
CA VAL A 13 -21.98 5.70 22.20
C VAL A 13 -21.74 5.87 20.71
N GLY A 14 -21.30 7.04 20.27
CA GLY A 14 -20.93 7.29 18.86
C GLY A 14 -19.79 6.37 18.41
N PHE A 15 -18.73 6.25 19.21
CA PHE A 15 -17.61 5.35 18.92
C PHE A 15 -18.04 3.88 18.81
N VAL A 16 -18.88 3.42 19.71
CA VAL A 16 -19.43 2.05 19.62
C VAL A 16 -20.33 1.91 18.39
N GLY A 17 -21.13 2.91 18.08
CA GLY A 17 -22.03 2.90 16.92
C GLY A 17 -21.28 2.77 15.59
N ILE A 18 -20.17 3.47 15.41
CA ILE A 18 -19.37 3.39 14.17
C ILE A 18 -18.70 2.02 13.97
N GLN A 19 -18.52 1.20 15.02
CA GLN A 19 -17.94 -0.14 14.87
C GLN A 19 -18.83 -1.10 14.06
N PHE A 20 -20.12 -0.80 13.93
CA PHE A 20 -21.06 -1.63 13.15
C PHE A 20 -21.12 -1.24 11.67
N ILE A 21 -20.35 -0.23 11.23
CA ILE A 21 -20.26 0.16 9.81
C ILE A 21 -19.12 -0.63 9.17
N PRO A 22 -19.42 -1.59 8.27
CA PRO A 22 -18.40 -2.42 7.66
C PRO A 22 -17.56 -1.63 6.65
N THR A 23 -16.34 -2.11 6.39
CA THR A 23 -15.50 -1.71 5.26
C THR A 23 -15.45 -2.82 4.21
N GLU A 24 -15.30 -2.46 2.95
CA GLU A 24 -15.00 -3.40 1.89
C GLU A 24 -13.52 -3.75 1.95
N ARG A 25 -13.20 -5.05 1.90
CA ARG A 25 -11.82 -5.52 1.95
C ARG A 25 -11.25 -5.69 0.56
N ASN A 26 -10.03 -5.20 0.38
CA ASN A 26 -9.21 -5.44 -0.80
C ASN A 26 -8.53 -6.81 -0.70
N GLN A 27 -9.26 -7.87 -1.03
CA GLN A 27 -8.75 -9.24 -1.01
C GLN A 27 -9.14 -9.97 -2.30
N SER A 28 -8.16 -10.64 -2.90
CA SER A 28 -8.33 -11.52 -4.05
C SER A 28 -7.72 -12.88 -3.72
N ASP A 29 -8.38 -13.94 -4.14
CA ASP A 29 -7.89 -15.33 -3.94
C ASP A 29 -6.79 -15.70 -4.96
N THR A 30 -6.54 -14.85 -5.95
CA THR A 30 -5.60 -15.14 -7.04
C THR A 30 -4.70 -13.96 -7.34
N VAL A 31 -3.45 -14.25 -7.68
CA VAL A 31 -2.52 -13.30 -8.31
C VAL A 31 -2.69 -13.44 -9.82
N PRO A 32 -3.07 -12.39 -10.57
CA PRO A 32 -3.27 -12.47 -12.01
C PRO A 32 -1.94 -12.60 -12.75
N GLU A 33 -1.96 -13.20 -13.94
CA GLU A 33 -0.77 -13.33 -14.80
C GLU A 33 -0.17 -11.98 -15.22
N SER A 34 -0.97 -10.90 -15.16
CA SER A 34 -0.57 -9.53 -15.44
C SER A 34 0.21 -8.86 -14.29
N ASP A 35 0.47 -9.59 -13.20
CA ASP A 35 1.18 -9.06 -12.02
C ASP A 35 2.62 -8.65 -12.35
N PHE A 36 3.06 -7.52 -11.77
CA PHE A 36 4.37 -6.94 -11.96
C PHE A 36 5.51 -7.91 -11.66
N MET A 37 5.42 -8.67 -10.57
CA MET A 37 6.48 -9.59 -10.17
C MET A 37 6.62 -10.76 -11.16
N LEU A 38 5.49 -11.24 -11.68
CA LEU A 38 5.46 -12.36 -12.62
C LEU A 38 6.00 -11.96 -13.99
N VAL A 39 5.48 -10.86 -14.57
CA VAL A 39 5.87 -10.47 -15.93
C VAL A 39 7.27 -9.92 -16.06
N ASN A 40 7.87 -9.40 -14.97
CA ASN A 40 9.22 -8.85 -15.01
C ASN A 40 10.28 -9.78 -14.39
N ASN A 41 9.92 -11.01 -14.01
CA ASN A 41 10.84 -11.97 -13.36
C ASN A 41 11.64 -11.31 -12.23
N VAL A 42 10.95 -10.61 -11.33
CA VAL A 42 11.57 -9.83 -10.25
C VAL A 42 12.40 -10.75 -9.36
N PRO A 43 13.67 -10.40 -9.00
CA PRO A 43 14.49 -11.19 -8.08
C PRO A 43 13.82 -11.36 -6.70
N GLU A 44 14.00 -12.50 -6.06
CA GLU A 44 13.31 -12.86 -4.79
C GLU A 44 13.55 -11.84 -3.67
N THR A 45 14.75 -11.26 -3.57
CA THR A 45 15.08 -10.22 -2.59
C THR A 45 14.21 -8.99 -2.78
N ILE A 46 14.07 -8.54 -4.03
CA ILE A 46 13.23 -7.39 -4.40
C ILE A 46 11.74 -7.72 -4.24
N GLN A 47 11.31 -8.95 -4.63
CA GLN A 47 9.92 -9.38 -4.43
C GLN A 47 9.51 -9.26 -2.97
N LYS A 48 10.28 -9.82 -2.04
CA LYS A 48 10.00 -9.76 -0.60
C LYS A 48 9.87 -8.33 -0.12
N LYS A 49 10.75 -7.44 -0.60
CA LYS A 49 10.73 -6.03 -0.19
C LYS A 49 9.52 -5.29 -0.76
N LEU A 50 9.23 -5.45 -2.04
CA LEU A 50 8.04 -4.85 -2.66
C LEU A 50 6.75 -5.35 -2.00
N GLN A 51 6.71 -6.62 -1.60
CA GLN A 51 5.54 -7.23 -0.97
C GLN A 51 5.18 -6.53 0.33
N VAL A 52 6.16 -6.29 1.21
CA VAL A 52 5.92 -5.65 2.51
C VAL A 52 5.85 -4.12 2.44
N SER A 53 6.48 -3.49 1.42
CA SER A 53 6.58 -2.03 1.33
C SER A 53 5.53 -1.39 0.43
N CYS A 54 4.96 -2.15 -0.53
CA CYS A 54 4.16 -1.58 -1.61
C CYS A 54 2.83 -2.33 -1.83
N TYR A 55 2.86 -3.67 -1.85
CA TYR A 55 1.73 -4.48 -2.31
C TYR A 55 0.49 -4.37 -1.43
N ASP A 56 0.62 -4.06 -0.14
CA ASP A 56 -0.54 -3.87 0.74
C ASP A 56 -1.49 -2.76 0.25
N CYS A 57 -0.94 -1.69 -0.34
CA CYS A 57 -1.75 -0.60 -0.88
C CYS A 57 -1.84 -0.61 -2.42
N HIS A 58 -0.89 -1.25 -3.11
CA HIS A 58 -0.77 -1.19 -4.56
C HIS A 58 -1.03 -2.54 -5.26
N SER A 59 -1.81 -3.43 -4.64
CA SER A 59 -2.25 -4.69 -5.25
C SER A 59 -3.73 -4.98 -4.98
N ASN A 60 -4.24 -6.09 -5.51
CA ASN A 60 -5.60 -6.55 -5.25
C ASN A 60 -5.71 -7.39 -3.97
N ASN A 61 -4.63 -7.50 -3.18
CA ASN A 61 -4.60 -8.38 -2.03
C ASN A 61 -3.78 -7.77 -0.88
N THR A 62 -4.46 -7.11 0.04
CA THR A 62 -3.87 -6.47 1.22
C THR A 62 -3.72 -7.46 2.36
N GLN A 63 -2.54 -7.48 3.02
CA GLN A 63 -2.30 -8.18 4.27
C GLN A 63 -2.84 -7.34 5.44
N TYR A 64 -4.10 -7.59 5.81
CA TYR A 64 -4.78 -6.76 6.80
C TYR A 64 -4.23 -6.94 8.22
N PRO A 65 -3.76 -5.87 8.86
CA PRO A 65 -3.34 -5.90 10.26
C PRO A 65 -4.55 -5.97 11.20
N TRP A 66 -4.30 -6.28 12.47
CA TRP A 66 -5.36 -6.40 13.48
C TRP A 66 -6.23 -5.15 13.67
N TYR A 67 -5.64 -3.97 13.47
CA TYR A 67 -6.32 -2.69 13.67
C TYR A 67 -7.32 -2.34 12.55
N ASN A 68 -7.33 -3.09 11.44
CA ASN A 68 -8.35 -2.92 10.39
C ASN A 68 -9.77 -3.26 10.83
N LYS A 69 -9.91 -3.76 12.06
CA LYS A 69 -11.22 -4.09 12.68
C LYS A 69 -11.75 -2.98 13.56
N ILE A 70 -11.04 -1.86 13.69
CA ILE A 70 -11.36 -0.76 14.62
C ILE A 70 -11.61 0.51 13.82
N GLN A 71 -12.86 1.01 13.90
CA GLN A 71 -13.20 2.31 13.31
C GLN A 71 -12.76 3.46 14.23
N PRO A 72 -12.31 4.60 13.67
CA PRO A 72 -12.25 4.98 12.24
C PRO A 72 -10.97 4.56 11.51
N VAL A 73 -10.05 3.85 12.17
CA VAL A 73 -8.75 3.46 11.60
C VAL A 73 -8.94 2.57 10.36
N ALA A 74 -9.93 1.67 10.39
CA ALA A 74 -10.25 0.82 9.25
C ALA A 74 -10.66 1.64 8.02
N TRP A 75 -11.46 2.70 8.16
CA TRP A 75 -11.83 3.57 7.03
C TRP A 75 -10.61 4.27 6.45
N PHE A 76 -9.75 4.83 7.32
CA PHE A 76 -8.52 5.48 6.92
C PHE A 76 -7.60 4.54 6.12
N LEU A 77 -7.47 3.28 6.56
CA LEU A 77 -6.71 2.27 5.85
C LEU A 77 -7.29 1.96 4.47
N GLU A 78 -8.61 1.74 4.39
CA GLU A 78 -9.28 1.43 3.12
C GLU A 78 -9.19 2.58 2.12
N ASP A 79 -9.29 3.83 2.57
CA ASP A 79 -9.11 5.01 1.70
C ASP A 79 -7.70 5.04 1.11
N HIS A 80 -6.65 4.79 1.90
CA HIS A 80 -5.27 4.72 1.41
C HIS A 80 -5.05 3.59 0.41
N ILE A 81 -5.63 2.40 0.67
CA ILE A 81 -5.57 1.27 -0.27
C ILE A 81 -6.26 1.63 -1.58
N LYS A 82 -7.43 2.23 -1.52
CA LYS A 82 -8.19 2.64 -2.71
C LYS A 82 -7.44 3.69 -3.53
N GLU A 83 -6.88 4.70 -2.89
CA GLU A 83 -6.06 5.72 -3.54
C GLU A 83 -4.78 5.13 -4.13
N GLY A 84 -4.07 4.30 -3.35
CA GLY A 84 -2.86 3.62 -3.80
C GLY A 84 -3.10 2.78 -5.04
N LYS A 85 -4.17 1.98 -5.07
CA LYS A 85 -4.56 1.18 -6.24
C LYS A 85 -4.96 2.04 -7.45
N ALA A 86 -5.64 3.15 -7.23
CA ALA A 86 -6.03 4.05 -8.32
C ALA A 86 -4.81 4.68 -9.01
N GLU A 87 -3.77 5.01 -8.22
CA GLU A 87 -2.52 5.53 -8.75
C GLU A 87 -1.65 4.45 -9.40
N LEU A 88 -1.52 3.29 -8.74
CA LEU A 88 -0.71 2.17 -9.22
C LEU A 88 -1.29 0.87 -8.69
N ASN A 89 -1.64 -0.05 -9.59
CA ASN A 89 -1.99 -1.44 -9.25
C ASN A 89 -0.99 -2.39 -9.90
N PHE A 90 -0.12 -3.01 -9.12
CA PHE A 90 0.88 -3.95 -9.60
C PHE A 90 0.25 -5.19 -10.25
N ASN A 91 -0.94 -5.60 -9.82
CA ASN A 91 -1.63 -6.74 -10.43
C ASN A 91 -2.15 -6.45 -11.85
N GLU A 92 -2.26 -5.19 -12.24
CA GLU A 92 -2.70 -4.77 -13.58
C GLU A 92 -1.53 -4.32 -14.47
N TRP A 93 -0.28 -4.61 -14.07
CA TRP A 93 0.91 -4.08 -14.70
C TRP A 93 0.99 -4.37 -16.20
N ASP A 94 0.71 -5.61 -16.61
CA ASP A 94 0.86 -5.98 -18.02
C ASP A 94 -0.22 -5.39 -18.94
N SER A 95 -1.32 -4.92 -18.37
CA SER A 95 -2.36 -4.18 -19.12
C SER A 95 -1.91 -2.76 -19.52
N LEU A 96 -0.83 -2.24 -18.92
CA LEU A 96 -0.34 -0.90 -19.20
C LEU A 96 0.47 -0.86 -20.49
N SER A 97 0.28 0.21 -21.28
CA SER A 97 1.16 0.49 -22.43
C SER A 97 2.59 0.80 -21.96
N SER A 98 3.61 0.57 -22.83
CA SER A 98 5.01 0.85 -22.52
C SER A 98 5.23 2.28 -22.01
N ARG A 99 4.53 3.26 -22.59
CA ARG A 99 4.57 4.66 -22.13
C ARG A 99 4.07 4.80 -20.69
N ARG A 100 3.00 4.12 -20.32
CA ARG A 100 2.45 4.14 -18.95
C ARG A 100 3.36 3.40 -17.99
N LYS A 101 3.88 2.22 -18.38
CA LYS A 101 4.88 1.46 -17.61
C LYS A 101 6.09 2.35 -17.29
N ALA A 102 6.69 3.00 -18.29
CA ALA A 102 7.81 3.92 -18.10
C ALA A 102 7.47 5.11 -17.19
N SER A 103 6.26 5.64 -17.27
CA SER A 103 5.81 6.73 -16.39
C SER A 103 5.67 6.26 -14.94
N LYS A 104 5.07 5.08 -14.70
CA LYS A 104 4.93 4.52 -13.35
C LYS A 104 6.27 4.16 -12.74
N LEU A 105 7.21 3.58 -13.50
CA LEU A 105 8.57 3.30 -13.03
C LEU A 105 9.30 4.58 -12.60
N ARG A 106 9.21 5.67 -13.38
CA ARG A 106 9.78 6.97 -12.98
C ARG A 106 9.16 7.48 -11.67
N SER A 107 7.86 7.34 -11.52
CA SER A 107 7.16 7.76 -10.29
C SER A 107 7.61 6.94 -9.08
N ILE A 108 7.70 5.61 -9.21
CA ILE A 108 8.17 4.72 -8.15
C ILE A 108 9.59 5.11 -7.71
N ILE A 109 10.52 5.25 -8.66
CA ILE A 109 11.90 5.65 -8.40
C ILE A 109 11.93 6.96 -7.62
N LYS A 110 11.25 7.99 -8.12
CA LYS A 110 11.23 9.32 -7.49
C LYS A 110 10.64 9.29 -6.08
N GLN A 111 9.57 8.54 -5.86
CA GLN A 111 8.91 8.44 -4.56
C GLN A 111 9.80 7.75 -3.52
N ILE A 112 10.57 6.72 -3.93
CA ILE A 112 11.54 6.06 -3.06
C ILE A 112 12.73 6.99 -2.78
N GLU A 113 13.28 7.66 -3.80
CA GLU A 113 14.39 8.63 -3.66
C GLU A 113 14.05 9.78 -2.71
N ASN A 114 12.82 10.27 -2.76
CA ASN A 114 12.36 11.37 -1.92
C ASN A 114 11.91 10.91 -0.51
N GLY A 115 11.84 9.60 -0.25
CA GLY A 115 11.28 9.06 0.99
C GLY A 115 9.78 9.30 1.14
N GLU A 116 9.05 9.52 0.03
CA GLU A 116 7.60 9.72 0.03
C GLU A 116 6.84 8.38 0.12
N MET A 117 7.46 7.29 -0.32
CA MET A 117 6.96 5.92 -0.22
C MET A 117 8.03 4.96 0.30
N PRO A 118 7.63 4.02 1.18
CA PRO A 118 6.31 3.86 1.81
C PRO A 118 5.94 5.02 2.72
N LEU A 119 4.63 5.25 2.94
CA LEU A 119 4.15 6.33 3.80
C LEU A 119 4.70 6.22 5.23
N ASP A 120 5.09 7.35 5.84
CA ASP A 120 5.56 7.42 7.23
C ASP A 120 4.53 6.85 8.22
N SER A 121 3.24 7.12 7.99
CA SER A 121 2.16 6.57 8.80
C SER A 121 2.09 5.04 8.76
N TYR A 122 2.45 4.43 7.62
CA TYR A 122 2.51 2.99 7.46
C TYR A 122 3.76 2.41 8.13
N THR A 123 4.94 2.96 7.86
CA THR A 123 6.21 2.47 8.41
C THR A 123 6.35 2.71 9.91
N LEU A 124 5.54 3.59 10.50
CA LEU A 124 5.49 3.79 11.94
C LEU A 124 5.13 2.49 12.68
N ILE A 125 4.21 1.71 12.12
CA ILE A 125 3.71 0.45 12.68
C ILE A 125 4.40 -0.75 11.99
N HIS A 126 4.60 -0.71 10.69
CA HIS A 126 5.22 -1.74 9.85
C HIS A 126 6.70 -1.41 9.59
N LYS A 127 7.54 -1.63 10.59
CA LYS A 127 8.97 -1.26 10.52
C LYS A 127 9.71 -1.96 9.39
N GLU A 128 9.31 -3.19 9.07
CA GLU A 128 9.87 -4.01 7.99
C GLU A 128 9.59 -3.41 6.60
N ALA A 129 8.58 -2.57 6.48
CA ALA A 129 8.26 -1.89 5.23
C ALA A 129 9.19 -0.72 4.90
N ALA A 130 9.86 -0.14 5.91
CA ALA A 130 10.82 0.93 5.68
C ALA A 130 12.04 0.42 4.90
N PHE A 131 12.47 1.16 3.89
CA PHE A 131 13.67 0.84 3.13
C PHE A 131 14.95 1.19 3.91
N SER A 132 15.94 0.27 3.95
CA SER A 132 17.33 0.65 4.19
C SER A 132 17.90 1.34 2.95
N GLU A 133 19.07 2.02 3.09
CA GLU A 133 19.73 2.64 1.94
C GLU A 133 20.11 1.63 0.86
N GLU A 134 20.55 0.42 1.25
CA GLU A 134 20.91 -0.65 0.34
C GLU A 134 19.68 -1.19 -0.40
N GLU A 135 18.59 -1.48 0.32
CA GLU A 135 17.34 -1.97 -0.27
C GLU A 135 16.74 -0.94 -1.24
N ALA A 136 16.75 0.35 -0.86
CA ALA A 136 16.28 1.43 -1.74
C ALA A 136 17.09 1.48 -3.04
N LYS A 137 18.42 1.42 -2.96
CA LYS A 137 19.32 1.39 -4.12
C LYS A 137 19.07 0.17 -5.02
N GLU A 138 18.88 -1.01 -4.42
CA GLU A 138 18.63 -2.24 -5.16
C GLU A 138 17.32 -2.15 -5.94
N VAL A 139 16.23 -1.71 -5.29
CA VAL A 139 14.92 -1.53 -5.93
C VAL A 139 14.98 -0.44 -7.01
N ILE A 140 15.58 0.70 -6.75
CA ILE A 140 15.72 1.81 -7.71
C ILE A 140 16.51 1.36 -8.96
N ASN A 141 17.63 0.63 -8.77
CA ASN A 141 18.42 0.11 -9.87
C ASN A 141 17.60 -0.87 -10.72
N PHE A 142 16.87 -1.77 -10.10
CA PHE A 142 15.99 -2.72 -10.81
C PHE A 142 14.90 -1.98 -11.60
N MET A 143 14.19 -1.04 -10.98
CA MET A 143 13.16 -0.25 -11.66
C MET A 143 13.73 0.59 -12.82
N THR A 144 14.97 1.10 -12.67
CA THR A 144 15.66 1.84 -13.72
C THR A 144 15.99 0.94 -14.90
N GLN A 145 16.54 -0.25 -14.66
CA GLN A 145 16.82 -1.23 -15.73
C GLN A 145 15.55 -1.63 -16.49
N LEU A 146 14.45 -1.88 -15.77
CA LEU A 146 13.16 -2.17 -16.40
C LEU A 146 12.70 -1.01 -17.29
N LYS A 147 12.80 0.22 -16.79
CA LYS A 147 12.39 1.42 -17.53
C LYS A 147 13.20 1.61 -18.81
N ASP A 148 14.50 1.36 -18.76
CA ASP A 148 15.41 1.56 -19.88
C ASP A 148 15.29 0.46 -20.96
N ASN A 149 14.64 -0.67 -20.63
CA ASN A 149 14.35 -1.78 -21.53
C ASN A 149 12.93 -1.76 -22.16
N LEU A 150 12.11 -0.74 -21.88
CA LEU A 150 10.76 -0.56 -22.44
C LEU A 150 10.75 0.13 -23.78
#